data_651685fffb02afcb1315e9481f4907e0
#
_entry.id   651685fffb02afcb1315e9481f4907e0
#
_cell.length_a   1.000
_cell.length_b   1.000
_cell.length_c   1.000
_cell.angle_alpha   90.00
_cell.angle_beta   90.00
_cell.angle_gamma   90.00
#
_symmetry.space_group_name_H-M   'P 1'
#
loop_
_entity.id
_entity.type
_entity.pdbx_description
1 polymer ?
#
loop_
_entity_poly.entity_id
_entity_poly.type
_entity_poly.pdbx_seq_one_letter_code
_entity_poly.pdbx_strand_id
1 'polypeptide(L)'
;MTVRSPVAAALVAATCLLFPSVAAPAKLSGEAMRSHAARWAESQAGYHERGQSNCGARINKWTRAMGLKPCPRWCGAFVHQAFLQAGVNLSSRMIDPDRTYDDIVANRRGLRRIAITSVRRGDILLFAFRPRLKASHMAIVRARPSGGRVQTVEGNVAHAVRLKVRGLQYPVLAARVVGR
;
A
#
# COMPACT_ATOMS: atom_id res chain seq x y z
N MET A 1 -54.38 47.91 48.71
CA MET A 1 -53.05 47.31 49.06
C MET A 1 -52.67 46.31 48.05
N THR A 2 -51.83 46.67 47.09
CA THR A 2 -51.38 45.77 45.99
C THR A 2 -49.92 45.38 46.23
N VAL A 3 -49.69 44.12 46.54
CA VAL A 3 -48.34 43.54 46.75
C VAL A 3 -47.78 43.19 45.41
N ARG A 4 -46.65 43.81 45.03
CA ARG A 4 -45.86 43.43 43.83
C ARG A 4 -44.78 42.45 44.25
N SER A 5 -44.81 41.24 43.66
CA SER A 5 -43.73 40.24 43.76
C SER A 5 -42.58 40.62 42.83
N PRO A 6 -41.31 40.43 43.23
CA PRO A 6 -40.16 40.62 42.35
C PRO A 6 -39.95 39.39 41.48
N VAL A 7 -39.76 39.59 40.14
CA VAL A 7 -39.35 38.58 39.18
C VAL A 7 -37.82 38.40 39.26
N ALA A 8 -37.37 37.27 39.69
CA ALA A 8 -35.94 36.92 39.68
C ALA A 8 -35.51 36.56 38.26
N ALA A 9 -34.61 37.32 37.67
CA ALA A 9 -33.98 37.02 36.40
C ALA A 9 -32.84 36.00 36.61
N ALA A 10 -33.01 34.78 36.08
CA ALA A 10 -31.95 33.77 36.09
C ALA A 10 -30.97 34.03 34.92
N LEU A 11 -29.72 34.37 35.24
CA LEU A 11 -28.63 34.41 34.28
C LEU A 11 -28.22 32.99 33.93
N VAL A 12 -28.45 32.57 32.68
CA VAL A 12 -27.91 31.33 32.12
C VAL A 12 -26.50 31.61 31.58
N ALA A 13 -25.48 31.19 32.30
CA ALA A 13 -24.11 31.25 31.84
C ALA A 13 -23.87 30.16 30.79
N ALA A 14 -23.72 30.54 29.53
CA ALA A 14 -23.35 29.63 28.45
C ALA A 14 -21.85 29.28 28.54
N THR A 15 -21.56 28.12 29.05
CA THR A 15 -20.19 27.53 29.03
C THR A 15 -19.86 27.04 27.63
N CYS A 16 -19.09 27.80 26.86
CA CYS A 16 -18.51 27.34 25.60
C CYS A 16 -17.47 26.23 25.89
N LEU A 17 -17.84 25.01 25.66
CA LEU A 17 -16.90 23.87 25.63
C LEU A 17 -16.01 24.00 24.40
N LEU A 18 -14.77 24.43 24.59
CA LEU A 18 -13.72 24.40 23.57
C LEU A 18 -13.32 22.91 23.33
N PHE A 19 -13.89 22.28 22.30
CA PHE A 19 -13.41 21.00 21.84
C PHE A 19 -12.03 21.18 21.20
N PRO A 20 -11.00 20.44 21.64
CA PRO A 20 -9.71 20.47 20.96
C PRO A 20 -9.89 20.04 19.50
N SER A 21 -9.50 20.91 18.57
CA SER A 21 -9.48 20.59 17.15
C SER A 21 -8.50 19.42 16.93
N VAL A 22 -9.01 18.27 16.56
CA VAL A 22 -8.17 17.12 16.14
C VAL A 22 -7.52 17.50 14.81
N ALA A 23 -6.24 17.85 14.86
CA ALA A 23 -5.48 18.16 13.66
C ALA A 23 -5.53 16.95 12.70
N ALA A 24 -5.83 17.20 11.42
CA ALA A 24 -5.79 16.17 10.39
C ALA A 24 -4.38 15.52 10.36
N PRO A 25 -4.28 14.18 10.21
CA PRO A 25 -2.99 13.51 10.19
C PRO A 25 -2.10 14.09 9.09
N ALA A 26 -0.89 14.52 9.46
CA ALA A 26 0.07 15.08 8.53
C ALA A 26 0.39 14.05 7.43
N LYS A 27 0.42 14.50 6.16
CA LYS A 27 0.76 13.65 5.02
C LYS A 27 2.19 13.12 5.20
N LEU A 28 2.37 11.80 5.17
CA LEU A 28 3.67 11.16 5.31
C LEU A 28 4.63 11.63 4.20
N SER A 29 5.90 11.86 4.54
CA SER A 29 6.95 12.05 3.52
C SER A 29 7.03 10.82 2.61
N GLY A 30 7.52 11.00 1.40
CA GLY A 30 7.59 9.90 0.44
C GLY A 30 8.39 8.68 0.96
N GLU A 31 9.41 8.89 1.80
CA GLU A 31 10.17 7.79 2.43
C GLU A 31 9.39 7.14 3.57
N ALA A 32 8.78 7.92 4.44
CA ALA A 32 7.95 7.42 5.54
C ALA A 32 6.75 6.61 5.01
N MET A 33 6.11 7.08 3.95
CA MET A 33 5.02 6.39 3.26
C MET A 33 5.48 5.03 2.72
N ARG A 34 6.60 4.97 1.98
CA ARG A 34 7.14 3.71 1.47
C ARG A 34 7.54 2.75 2.59
N SER A 35 8.17 3.26 3.65
CA SER A 35 8.52 2.47 4.82
C SER A 35 7.27 1.91 5.52
N HIS A 36 6.19 2.69 5.60
CA HIS A 36 4.91 2.22 6.14
C HIS A 36 4.31 1.10 5.29
N ALA A 37 4.28 1.26 3.96
CA ALA A 37 3.82 0.22 3.04
C ALA A 37 4.60 -1.09 3.23
N ALA A 38 5.94 -1.01 3.34
CA ALA A 38 6.78 -2.19 3.57
C ALA A 38 6.50 -2.85 4.92
N ARG A 39 6.35 -2.09 6.02
CA ARG A 39 6.01 -2.66 7.34
C ARG A 39 4.66 -3.37 7.33
N TRP A 40 3.66 -2.74 6.71
CA TRP A 40 2.35 -3.39 6.58
C TRP A 40 2.46 -4.69 5.77
N ALA A 41 3.17 -4.68 4.64
CA ALA A 41 3.36 -5.86 3.83
C ALA A 41 4.05 -7.00 4.61
N GLU A 42 5.09 -6.68 5.38
CA GLU A 42 5.78 -7.63 6.26
C GLU A 42 4.86 -8.24 7.33
N SER A 43 3.96 -7.45 7.90
CA SER A 43 2.98 -7.93 8.89
C SER A 43 1.98 -8.94 8.31
N GLN A 44 1.87 -9.05 6.99
CA GLN A 44 1.06 -10.05 6.31
C GLN A 44 1.81 -11.36 6.02
N ALA A 45 3.12 -11.44 6.32
CA ALA A 45 3.91 -12.64 6.06
C ALA A 45 3.28 -13.89 6.71
N GLY A 46 3.26 -14.98 5.95
CA GLY A 46 2.61 -16.24 6.38
C GLY A 46 1.10 -16.32 6.10
N TYR A 47 0.45 -15.23 5.64
CA TYR A 47 -0.95 -15.34 5.20
C TYR A 47 -1.06 -16.24 3.96
N HIS A 48 -2.00 -17.21 3.99
CA HIS A 48 -2.25 -18.18 2.93
C HIS A 48 -3.60 -17.95 2.25
N GLU A 49 -3.67 -18.33 0.97
CA GLU A 49 -4.93 -18.47 0.25
C GLU A 49 -5.82 -19.54 0.91
N ARG A 50 -7.11 -19.47 0.60
CA ARG A 50 -8.04 -20.56 0.87
C ARG A 50 -8.03 -21.54 -0.31
N GLY A 51 -7.46 -22.73 -0.11
CA GLY A 51 -7.54 -23.83 -1.08
C GLY A 51 -6.86 -23.56 -2.44
N GLN A 52 -5.71 -22.90 -2.49
CA GLN A 52 -4.91 -22.67 -3.73
C GLN A 52 -5.69 -22.02 -4.90
N SER A 53 -6.71 -21.23 -4.60
CA SER A 53 -7.69 -20.72 -5.56
C SER A 53 -7.56 -19.22 -5.86
N ASN A 54 -6.47 -18.58 -5.43
CA ASN A 54 -6.32 -17.12 -5.38
C ASN A 54 -7.38 -16.42 -4.49
N CYS A 55 -8.10 -17.18 -3.67
CA CYS A 55 -9.19 -16.70 -2.82
C CYS A 55 -8.79 -16.63 -1.34
N GLY A 56 -9.49 -15.80 -0.61
CA GLY A 56 -9.36 -15.64 0.85
C GLY A 56 -9.96 -14.33 1.30
N ALA A 57 -10.38 -14.24 2.56
CA ALA A 57 -11.07 -13.06 3.07
C ALA A 57 -10.26 -11.77 2.86
N ARG A 58 -8.94 -11.80 3.16
CA ARG A 58 -8.04 -10.66 2.94
C ARG A 58 -7.84 -10.36 1.46
N ILE A 59 -7.58 -11.39 0.62
CA ILE A 59 -7.38 -11.24 -0.81
C ILE A 59 -8.62 -10.60 -1.44
N ASN A 60 -9.81 -11.09 -1.12
CA ASN A 60 -11.06 -10.56 -1.64
C ASN A 60 -11.32 -9.11 -1.17
N LYS A 61 -10.89 -8.74 0.04
CA LYS A 61 -10.92 -7.35 0.51
C LYS A 61 -9.98 -6.47 -0.32
N TRP A 62 -8.74 -6.93 -0.57
CA TRP A 62 -7.74 -6.18 -1.33
C TRP A 62 -8.18 -5.97 -2.79
N THR A 63 -8.72 -7.00 -3.43
CA THR A 63 -9.18 -6.90 -4.82
C THR A 63 -10.43 -6.03 -4.95
N ARG A 64 -11.36 -6.09 -4.00
CA ARG A 64 -12.52 -5.17 -3.96
C ARG A 64 -12.11 -3.71 -3.79
N ALA A 65 -11.06 -3.43 -3.00
CA ALA A 65 -10.53 -2.07 -2.85
C ALA A 65 -9.99 -1.48 -4.17
N MET A 66 -9.70 -2.33 -5.15
CA MET A 66 -9.32 -1.96 -6.53
C MET A 66 -10.51 -1.95 -7.51
N GLY A 67 -11.74 -2.19 -7.06
CA GLY A 67 -12.92 -2.34 -7.92
C GLY A 67 -12.93 -3.63 -8.74
N LEU A 68 -12.24 -4.68 -8.30
CA LEU A 68 -12.07 -5.93 -9.05
C LEU A 68 -12.95 -7.06 -8.50
N LYS A 69 -13.27 -8.03 -9.37
CA LYS A 69 -13.89 -9.30 -8.95
C LYS A 69 -12.96 -10.07 -8.00
N PRO A 70 -13.50 -10.89 -7.10
CA PRO A 70 -12.70 -11.70 -6.18
C PRO A 70 -11.86 -12.76 -6.92
N CYS A 71 -10.81 -13.24 -6.25
CA CYS A 71 -9.99 -14.38 -6.65
C CYS A 71 -9.13 -14.23 -7.93
N PRO A 72 -8.67 -13.04 -8.34
CA PRO A 72 -7.66 -12.92 -9.39
C PRO A 72 -6.27 -13.29 -8.84
N ARG A 73 -5.28 -13.37 -9.69
CA ARG A 73 -3.87 -13.33 -9.24
C ARG A 73 -3.65 -12.06 -8.45
N TRP A 74 -3.08 -12.15 -7.25
CA TRP A 74 -3.18 -11.06 -6.28
C TRP A 74 -1.83 -10.44 -5.87
N CYS A 75 -0.72 -10.73 -6.55
CA CYS A 75 0.55 -10.06 -6.25
C CYS A 75 0.42 -8.52 -6.39
N GLY A 76 -0.26 -8.06 -7.44
CA GLY A 76 -0.54 -6.63 -7.65
C GLY A 76 -1.51 -6.05 -6.63
N ALA A 77 -2.57 -6.78 -6.26
CA ALA A 77 -3.50 -6.36 -5.23
C ALA A 77 -2.82 -6.25 -3.86
N PHE A 78 -1.88 -7.13 -3.55
CA PHE A 78 -1.07 -7.07 -2.34
C PHE A 78 -0.23 -5.79 -2.27
N VAL A 79 0.48 -5.47 -3.36
CA VAL A 79 1.28 -4.23 -3.44
C VAL A 79 0.39 -3.00 -3.35
N HIS A 80 -0.72 -2.97 -4.11
CA HIS A 80 -1.69 -1.88 -4.05
C HIS A 80 -2.20 -1.65 -2.62
N GLN A 81 -2.60 -2.72 -1.93
CA GLN A 81 -3.11 -2.64 -0.56
C GLN A 81 -2.05 -2.12 0.41
N ALA A 82 -0.78 -2.51 0.27
CA ALA A 82 0.29 -1.99 1.11
C ALA A 82 0.42 -0.47 1.01
N PHE A 83 0.33 0.08 -0.19
CA PHE A 83 0.37 1.52 -0.40
C PHE A 83 -0.93 2.22 0.02
N LEU A 84 -2.08 1.58 -0.13
CA LEU A 84 -3.35 2.09 0.38
C LEU A 84 -3.31 2.27 1.90
N GLN A 85 -2.69 1.33 2.63
CA GLN A 85 -2.48 1.44 4.08
C GLN A 85 -1.49 2.57 4.45
N ALA A 86 -0.64 2.96 3.53
CA ALA A 86 0.27 4.11 3.67
C ALA A 86 -0.34 5.43 3.17
N GLY A 87 -1.66 5.45 2.89
CA GLY A 87 -2.38 6.64 2.45
C GLY A 87 -2.25 6.96 0.95
N VAL A 88 -1.77 6.02 0.13
CA VAL A 88 -1.61 6.23 -1.32
C VAL A 88 -2.46 5.22 -2.10
N ASN A 89 -3.48 5.72 -2.78
CA ASN A 89 -4.30 4.93 -3.67
C ASN A 89 -3.64 4.84 -5.06
N LEU A 90 -2.93 3.75 -5.32
CA LEU A 90 -2.35 3.47 -6.62
C LEU A 90 -3.43 3.04 -7.62
N SER A 91 -3.12 3.11 -8.91
CA SER A 91 -4.04 2.67 -9.96
C SER A 91 -4.42 1.19 -9.83
N SER A 92 -5.69 0.84 -10.10
CA SER A 92 -6.15 -0.55 -10.18
C SER A 92 -5.45 -1.37 -11.27
N ARG A 93 -4.77 -0.71 -12.23
CA ARG A 93 -3.91 -1.39 -13.22
C ARG A 93 -2.78 -2.20 -12.57
N MET A 94 -2.41 -1.89 -11.33
CA MET A 94 -1.41 -2.64 -10.55
C MET A 94 -1.76 -4.12 -10.34
N ILE A 95 -3.01 -4.53 -10.56
CA ILE A 95 -3.37 -5.95 -10.54
C ILE A 95 -2.60 -6.76 -11.59
N ASP A 96 -2.23 -6.12 -12.70
CA ASP A 96 -1.51 -6.71 -13.82
C ASP A 96 -0.06 -6.18 -13.86
N PRO A 97 0.94 -7.00 -13.52
CA PRO A 97 2.34 -6.61 -13.55
C PRO A 97 2.83 -6.17 -14.93
N ASP A 98 2.30 -6.76 -16.01
CA ASP A 98 2.69 -6.43 -17.38
C ASP A 98 2.27 -5.01 -17.77
N ARG A 99 1.03 -4.61 -17.39
CA ARG A 99 0.56 -3.22 -17.56
C ARG A 99 1.25 -2.25 -16.62
N THR A 100 1.60 -2.70 -15.42
CA THR A 100 2.38 -1.89 -14.45
C THR A 100 3.78 -1.61 -14.98
N TYR A 101 4.38 -2.55 -15.71
CA TYR A 101 5.66 -2.34 -16.40
C TYR A 101 5.61 -1.11 -17.30
N ASP A 102 4.57 -0.97 -18.15
CA ASP A 102 4.41 0.17 -19.05
C ASP A 102 4.22 1.49 -18.29
N ASP A 103 3.45 1.47 -17.21
CA ASP A 103 3.24 2.66 -16.37
C ASP A 103 4.55 3.13 -15.70
N ILE A 104 5.43 2.19 -15.31
CA ILE A 104 6.76 2.50 -14.73
C ILE A 104 7.70 3.06 -15.81
N VAL A 105 7.78 2.42 -16.97
CA VAL A 105 8.62 2.90 -18.08
C VAL A 105 8.25 4.32 -18.48
N ALA A 106 6.97 4.63 -18.49
CA ALA A 106 6.44 5.96 -18.81
C ALA A 106 6.44 6.94 -17.61
N ASN A 107 6.92 6.56 -16.44
CA ASN A 107 6.88 7.35 -15.20
C ASN A 107 5.48 7.91 -14.89
N ARG A 108 4.44 7.09 -15.02
CA ARG A 108 3.04 7.48 -14.85
C ARG A 108 2.42 6.94 -13.57
N ARG A 109 1.25 7.46 -13.21
CA ARG A 109 0.38 6.98 -12.11
C ARG A 109 1.07 6.94 -10.74
N GLY A 110 1.98 7.90 -10.49
CA GLY A 110 2.71 7.98 -9.22
C GLY A 110 3.86 6.97 -9.10
N LEU A 111 4.23 6.31 -10.20
CA LEU A 111 5.35 5.39 -10.28
C LEU A 111 6.49 6.06 -11.04
N ARG A 112 7.69 6.09 -10.46
CA ARG A 112 8.91 6.58 -11.08
C ARG A 112 9.90 5.42 -11.26
N ARG A 113 10.37 5.21 -12.49
CA ARG A 113 11.43 4.24 -12.77
C ARG A 113 12.70 4.60 -12.01
N ILE A 114 13.37 3.61 -11.45
CA ILE A 114 14.66 3.72 -10.78
C ILE A 114 15.58 2.56 -11.19
N ALA A 115 16.89 2.71 -10.96
CA ALA A 115 17.83 1.60 -11.15
C ALA A 115 17.56 0.50 -10.09
N ILE A 116 17.64 -0.76 -10.49
CA ILE A 116 17.43 -1.92 -9.59
C ILE A 116 18.43 -1.90 -8.43
N THR A 117 19.67 -1.48 -8.69
CA THR A 117 20.73 -1.34 -7.67
C THR A 117 20.48 -0.21 -6.68
N SER A 118 19.59 0.75 -7.01
CA SER A 118 19.27 1.93 -6.20
C SER A 118 18.00 1.77 -5.37
N VAL A 119 17.38 0.58 -5.37
CA VAL A 119 16.15 0.35 -4.60
C VAL A 119 16.39 0.47 -3.10
N ARG A 120 15.35 0.94 -2.41
CA ARG A 120 15.30 1.13 -0.96
C ARG A 120 14.04 0.49 -0.41
N ARG A 121 13.95 0.41 0.91
CA ARG A 121 12.75 -0.06 1.59
C ARG A 121 11.47 0.59 1.04
N GLY A 122 10.49 -0.24 0.67
CA GLY A 122 9.21 0.15 0.12
C GLY A 122 9.20 0.49 -1.38
N ASP A 123 10.32 0.38 -2.09
CA ASP A 123 10.30 0.41 -3.56
C ASP A 123 9.71 -0.90 -4.11
N ILE A 124 9.24 -0.86 -5.35
CA ILE A 124 8.58 -1.99 -6.03
C ILE A 124 9.57 -2.60 -7.02
N LEU A 125 9.63 -3.94 -7.05
CA LEU A 125 10.33 -4.71 -8.07
C LEU A 125 9.35 -5.49 -8.93
N LEU A 126 9.59 -5.55 -10.23
CA LEU A 126 8.89 -6.41 -11.18
C LEU A 126 9.78 -7.55 -11.64
N PHE A 127 9.17 -8.72 -11.88
CA PHE A 127 9.85 -9.95 -12.32
C PHE A 127 9.13 -10.55 -13.53
N ALA A 128 9.89 -11.07 -14.50
CA ALA A 128 9.39 -11.76 -15.68
C ALA A 128 9.60 -13.29 -15.56
N PHE A 129 8.79 -13.95 -14.72
CA PHE A 129 8.85 -15.42 -14.56
C PHE A 129 8.05 -16.18 -15.63
N ARG A 130 7.40 -15.49 -16.56
CA ARG A 130 6.62 -16.08 -17.65
C ARG A 130 7.15 -15.59 -18.98
N PRO A 131 7.35 -16.48 -19.95
CA PRO A 131 7.73 -16.07 -21.29
C PRO A 131 6.65 -15.16 -21.91
N ARG A 132 7.05 -14.30 -22.81
CA ARG A 132 6.19 -13.35 -23.55
C ARG A 132 5.56 -12.21 -22.72
N LEU A 133 5.77 -12.15 -21.41
CA LEU A 133 5.36 -11.01 -20.57
C LEU A 133 6.56 -10.18 -20.18
N LYS A 134 6.43 -8.84 -20.24
CA LYS A 134 7.45 -7.90 -19.74
C LYS A 134 7.61 -8.04 -18.24
N ALA A 135 6.49 -8.29 -17.53
CA ALA A 135 6.47 -8.65 -16.12
C ALA A 135 5.28 -9.56 -15.81
N SER A 136 5.47 -10.48 -14.86
CA SER A 136 4.44 -11.44 -14.43
C SER A 136 4.27 -11.52 -12.92
N HIS A 137 5.12 -10.82 -12.18
CA HIS A 137 5.09 -10.78 -10.73
C HIS A 137 5.64 -9.45 -10.20
N MET A 138 5.28 -9.08 -8.97
CA MET A 138 5.79 -7.89 -8.29
C MET A 138 5.96 -8.11 -6.79
N ALA A 139 6.89 -7.34 -6.21
CA ALA A 139 7.27 -7.39 -4.81
C ALA A 139 7.52 -6.01 -4.23
N ILE A 140 7.49 -5.91 -2.91
CA ILE A 140 7.94 -4.73 -2.15
C ILE A 140 9.32 -5.03 -1.55
N VAL A 141 10.26 -4.11 -1.72
CA VAL A 141 11.60 -4.18 -1.15
C VAL A 141 11.56 -3.98 0.36
N ARG A 142 12.22 -4.85 1.12
CA ARG A 142 12.34 -4.76 2.58
C ARG A 142 13.57 -4.00 3.04
N ALA A 143 14.68 -4.21 2.35
CA ALA A 143 15.96 -3.57 2.66
C ALA A 143 16.73 -3.24 1.38
N ARG A 144 17.72 -2.35 1.49
CA ARG A 144 18.63 -2.07 0.37
C ARG A 144 19.35 -3.34 -0.07
N PRO A 145 19.68 -3.47 -1.35
CA PRO A 145 20.49 -4.58 -1.83
C PRO A 145 21.85 -4.65 -1.12
N SER A 146 22.28 -5.88 -0.87
CA SER A 146 23.59 -6.18 -0.30
C SER A 146 24.10 -7.52 -0.88
N GLY A 147 25.39 -7.62 -1.21
CA GLY A 147 25.97 -8.84 -1.75
C GLY A 147 25.27 -9.37 -3.01
N GLY A 148 24.84 -8.48 -3.94
CA GLY A 148 24.12 -8.87 -5.16
C GLY A 148 22.70 -9.39 -4.93
N ARG A 149 22.14 -9.22 -3.73
CA ARG A 149 20.83 -9.74 -3.32
C ARG A 149 19.94 -8.63 -2.76
N VAL A 150 18.63 -8.81 -2.87
CA VAL A 150 17.60 -7.91 -2.31
C VAL A 150 16.58 -8.72 -1.52
N GLN A 151 16.20 -8.18 -0.36
CA GLN A 151 15.14 -8.76 0.45
C GLN A 151 13.79 -8.16 0.03
N THR A 152 12.80 -9.03 -0.17
CA THR A 152 11.44 -8.65 -0.60
C THR A 152 10.36 -9.26 0.29
N VAL A 153 9.18 -8.66 0.26
CA VAL A 153 7.93 -9.28 0.68
C VAL A 153 7.02 -9.36 -0.52
N GLU A 154 6.45 -10.54 -0.74
CA GLU A 154 5.76 -10.90 -1.98
C GLU A 154 4.43 -11.56 -1.69
N GLY A 155 3.36 -11.07 -2.29
CA GLY A 155 2.06 -11.71 -2.30
C GLY A 155 1.95 -12.71 -3.46
N ASN A 156 1.17 -13.76 -3.27
CA ASN A 156 0.91 -14.81 -4.28
C ASN A 156 2.16 -15.60 -4.70
N VAL A 157 3.00 -15.94 -3.73
CA VAL A 157 4.14 -16.85 -3.92
C VAL A 157 3.83 -18.16 -3.21
N ALA A 158 3.71 -19.25 -3.97
CA ALA A 158 3.25 -20.54 -3.44
C ALA A 158 2.00 -20.34 -2.54
N HIS A 159 0.99 -19.67 -3.09
CA HIS A 159 -0.32 -19.42 -2.48
C HIS A 159 -0.29 -18.62 -1.16
N ALA A 160 0.79 -17.85 -0.91
CA ALA A 160 0.98 -17.14 0.36
C ALA A 160 1.67 -15.79 0.19
N VAL A 161 1.69 -15.00 1.29
CA VAL A 161 2.62 -13.90 1.47
C VAL A 161 3.94 -14.45 2.00
N ARG A 162 5.03 -14.23 1.28
CA ARG A 162 6.36 -14.76 1.59
C ARG A 162 7.40 -13.66 1.72
N LEU A 163 8.30 -13.84 2.67
CA LEU A 163 9.56 -13.12 2.72
C LEU A 163 10.56 -13.86 1.83
N LYS A 164 11.22 -13.15 0.92
CA LYS A 164 12.15 -13.73 -0.05
C LYS A 164 13.47 -12.98 -0.06
N VAL A 165 14.51 -13.68 -0.47
CA VAL A 165 15.80 -13.10 -0.88
C VAL A 165 15.97 -13.42 -2.35
N ARG A 166 16.13 -12.39 -3.18
CA ARG A 166 16.26 -12.48 -4.64
C ARG A 166 17.65 -12.00 -5.07
N GLY A 167 18.24 -12.65 -6.07
CA GLY A 167 19.41 -12.09 -6.75
C GLY A 167 19.00 -10.86 -7.59
N LEU A 168 19.87 -9.88 -7.71
CA LEU A 168 19.58 -8.66 -8.47
C LEU A 168 19.46 -8.86 -9.99
N GLN A 169 19.84 -10.02 -10.50
CA GLN A 169 19.67 -10.41 -11.90
C GLN A 169 18.22 -10.82 -12.24
N TYR A 170 17.35 -11.11 -11.28
CA TYR A 170 15.99 -11.57 -11.54
C TYR A 170 14.96 -10.44 -11.76
N PRO A 171 15.00 -9.30 -11.07
CA PRO A 171 14.09 -8.21 -11.38
C PRO A 171 14.36 -7.63 -12.76
N VAL A 172 13.30 -7.34 -13.51
CA VAL A 172 13.38 -6.72 -14.85
C VAL A 172 13.18 -5.21 -14.79
N LEU A 173 12.58 -4.71 -13.72
CA LEU A 173 12.29 -3.29 -13.56
C LEU A 173 12.10 -2.95 -12.07
N ALA A 174 12.43 -1.71 -11.70
CA ALA A 174 12.18 -1.17 -10.37
C ALA A 174 11.47 0.17 -10.42
N ALA A 175 10.57 0.40 -9.45
CA ALA A 175 9.85 1.65 -9.32
C ALA A 175 9.87 2.18 -7.88
N ARG A 176 9.87 3.50 -7.79
CA ARG A 176 9.59 4.25 -6.56
C ARG A 176 8.22 4.89 -6.64
N VAL A 177 7.40 4.67 -5.63
CA VAL A 177 6.15 5.40 -5.48
C VAL A 177 6.49 6.81 -5.02
N VAL A 178 6.06 7.80 -5.81
CA VAL A 178 6.18 9.22 -5.46
C VAL A 178 4.81 9.70 -4.98
N GLY A 179 4.74 10.20 -3.73
CA GLY A 179 3.53 10.81 -3.18
C GLY A 179 3.11 12.02 -4.05
N ARG A 180 1.81 12.13 -4.28
CA ARG A 180 1.21 13.36 -4.85
C ARG A 180 1.03 14.39 -3.76
#